data_f079a17f7cc9a8b968b45f0354b42e1d
#
_entry.id   f079a17f7cc9a8b968b45f0354b42e1d
#
_cell.length_a   1.000
_cell.length_b   1.000
_cell.length_c   1.000
_cell.angle_alpha   90.00
_cell.angle_beta   90.00
_cell.angle_gamma   90.00
#
_symmetry.space_group_name_H-M   'P 1'
#
loop_
_entity.id
_entity.type
_entity.pdbx_description
1 polymer ?
#
loop_
_entity_poly.entity_id
_entity_poly.type
_entity_poly.pdbx_seq_one_letter_code
_entity_poly.pdbx_strand_id
1 'polypeptide(L)'
;MLEEVFQDVYTKFKLHFYQNVFQRFATREATLTTVESFCMEGIMAMGEPTIAEFSRMMRISTPNAAYKIGSLVKKGYVEKIQSTTDRREYYLRPTQKYIDYYSISYSYPVSYTHLRAHETRS
;
A
#
# COMPACT_ATOMS: atom_id res chain seq x y z
N MET A 1 24.93 17.38 -13.38
CA MET A 1 25.24 15.96 -13.37
C MET A 1 24.41 15.19 -12.32
N LEU A 2 24.41 15.65 -11.08
CA LEU A 2 23.62 15.00 -10.04
C LEU A 2 22.15 15.03 -10.36
N GLU A 3 21.65 16.15 -10.82
CA GLU A 3 20.27 16.27 -11.21
C GLU A 3 19.91 15.33 -12.35
N GLU A 4 20.81 15.16 -13.29
CA GLU A 4 20.56 14.26 -14.42
C GLU A 4 20.49 12.82 -13.94
N VAL A 5 21.36 12.44 -13.00
CA VAL A 5 21.34 11.10 -12.44
C VAL A 5 20.04 10.87 -11.69
N PHE A 6 19.64 11.85 -10.90
CA PHE A 6 18.38 11.74 -10.14
C PHE A 6 17.19 11.61 -11.09
N GLN A 7 17.15 12.41 -12.16
CA GLN A 7 16.04 12.33 -13.10
C GLN A 7 15.98 10.98 -13.80
N ASP A 8 17.14 10.43 -14.11
CA ASP A 8 17.19 9.12 -14.75
C ASP A 8 16.64 8.05 -13.83
N VAL A 9 17.08 8.05 -12.58
CA VAL A 9 16.61 7.09 -11.60
C VAL A 9 15.12 7.24 -11.36
N TYR A 10 14.66 8.49 -11.22
CA TYR A 10 13.26 8.77 -10.97
C TYR A 10 12.38 8.30 -12.13
N THR A 11 12.82 8.54 -13.35
CA THR A 11 12.07 8.13 -14.53
C THR A 11 11.96 6.60 -14.60
N LYS A 12 13.06 5.91 -14.33
CA LYS A 12 13.06 4.46 -14.34
C LYS A 12 12.15 3.91 -13.25
N PHE A 13 12.17 4.55 -12.09
CA PHE A 13 11.29 4.16 -10.99
C PHE A 13 9.83 4.32 -11.38
N LYS A 14 9.49 5.44 -11.99
CA LYS A 14 8.10 5.68 -12.43
C LYS A 14 7.65 4.64 -13.43
N LEU A 15 8.47 4.35 -14.41
CA LEU A 15 8.10 3.39 -15.43
C LEU A 15 7.90 2.01 -14.84
N HIS A 16 8.80 1.62 -13.95
CA HIS A 16 8.67 0.34 -13.28
C HIS A 16 7.39 0.28 -12.44
N PHE A 17 7.10 1.37 -11.75
CA PHE A 17 5.89 1.46 -10.94
C PHE A 17 4.64 1.31 -11.80
N TYR A 18 4.60 2.00 -12.94
CA TYR A 18 3.45 1.91 -13.84
C TYR A 18 3.30 0.51 -14.40
N GLN A 19 4.41 -0.14 -14.73
CA GLN A 19 4.34 -1.50 -15.23
C GLN A 19 3.70 -2.44 -14.20
N ASN A 20 4.10 -2.30 -12.95
CA ASN A 20 3.54 -3.14 -11.91
C ASN A 20 2.07 -2.89 -11.69
N VAL A 21 1.65 -1.62 -11.76
CA VAL A 21 0.26 -1.29 -11.60
C VAL A 21 -0.58 -1.89 -12.72
N PHE A 22 -0.11 -1.76 -13.96
CA PHE A 22 -0.83 -2.32 -15.10
C PHE A 22 -0.92 -3.83 -15.03
N GLN A 23 0.14 -4.48 -14.58
CA GLN A 23 0.12 -5.92 -14.46
C GLN A 23 -0.93 -6.40 -13.47
N ARG A 24 -1.07 -5.67 -12.38
CA ARG A 24 -2.10 -6.03 -11.40
C ARG A 24 -3.48 -6.00 -12.00
N PHE A 25 -3.77 -5.00 -12.80
CA PHE A 25 -5.09 -4.87 -13.39
C PHE A 25 -5.28 -5.78 -14.60
N ALA A 26 -4.21 -6.40 -15.06
CA ALA A 26 -4.32 -7.35 -16.16
C ALA A 26 -4.73 -8.73 -15.68
N THR A 27 -4.59 -9.02 -14.40
CA THR A 27 -4.96 -10.32 -13.87
C THR A 27 -6.42 -10.33 -13.49
N ARG A 28 -7.01 -11.51 -13.54
CA ARG A 28 -8.41 -11.66 -13.22
C ARG A 28 -8.69 -11.56 -11.73
N GLU A 29 -7.69 -11.85 -10.94
CA GLU A 29 -7.81 -11.82 -9.49
C GLU A 29 -7.79 -10.41 -8.94
N ALA A 30 -7.44 -9.44 -9.77
CA ALA A 30 -7.35 -8.07 -9.29
C ALA A 30 -8.76 -7.53 -9.04
N THR A 31 -9.09 -7.33 -7.78
CA THR A 31 -10.39 -6.80 -7.38
C THR A 31 -10.27 -5.37 -6.88
N LEU A 32 -9.07 -4.82 -6.90
CA LEU A 32 -8.83 -3.45 -6.44
C LEU A 32 -8.89 -2.49 -7.62
N THR A 33 -9.54 -1.36 -7.40
CA THR A 33 -9.49 -0.28 -8.37
C THR A 33 -8.13 0.38 -8.31
N THR A 34 -7.86 1.25 -9.29
CA THR A 34 -6.59 1.99 -9.31
C THR A 34 -6.40 2.78 -8.02
N VAL A 35 -7.44 3.50 -7.61
CA VAL A 35 -7.37 4.31 -6.41
C VAL A 35 -7.15 3.44 -5.18
N GLU A 36 -7.85 2.31 -5.11
CA GLU A 36 -7.68 1.40 -3.99
C GLU A 36 -6.27 0.83 -3.93
N SER A 37 -5.69 0.54 -5.09
CA SER A 37 -4.31 0.06 -5.12
C SER A 37 -3.35 1.10 -4.57
N PHE A 38 -3.56 2.37 -4.93
CA PHE A 38 -2.73 3.43 -4.39
C PHE A 38 -2.93 3.58 -2.89
N CYS A 39 -4.16 3.41 -2.42
CA CYS A 39 -4.41 3.44 -0.98
C CYS A 39 -3.64 2.35 -0.26
N MET A 40 -3.65 1.15 -0.81
CA MET A 40 -2.91 0.04 -0.20
C MET A 40 -1.40 0.31 -0.21
N GLU A 41 -0.90 0.87 -1.30
CA GLU A 41 0.51 1.22 -1.35
C GLU A 41 0.87 2.22 -0.26
N GLY A 42 -0.01 3.22 -0.06
CA GLY A 42 0.20 4.20 0.99
C GLY A 42 0.19 3.58 2.38
N ILE A 43 -0.77 2.72 2.62
CA ILE A 43 -0.87 2.05 3.92
C ILE A 43 0.38 1.22 4.18
N MET A 44 0.84 0.49 3.18
CA MET A 44 2.04 -0.32 3.33
C MET A 44 3.26 0.55 3.60
N ALA A 45 3.38 1.65 2.88
CA ALA A 45 4.54 2.54 3.05
C ALA A 45 4.53 3.25 4.39
N MET A 46 3.35 3.56 4.91
CA MET A 46 3.24 4.29 6.18
C MET A 46 3.39 3.37 7.40
N GLY A 47 3.14 2.08 7.23
CA GLY A 47 3.29 1.14 8.35
C GLY A 47 2.20 1.30 9.39
N GLU A 48 1.05 0.69 9.17
CA GLU A 48 -0.08 0.69 10.10
C GLU A 48 -0.46 2.09 10.57
N PRO A 49 -0.80 2.99 9.65
CA PRO A 49 -1.21 4.34 10.03
C PRO A 49 -2.62 4.33 10.63
N THR A 50 -2.93 5.37 11.38
CA THR A 50 -4.32 5.60 11.74
C THR A 50 -5.05 6.17 10.53
N ILE A 51 -6.39 6.15 10.58
CA ILE A 51 -7.17 6.74 9.49
C ILE A 51 -6.86 8.22 9.36
N ALA A 52 -6.67 8.91 10.48
CA ALA A 52 -6.34 10.33 10.45
C ALA A 52 -4.99 10.57 9.77
N GLU A 53 -4.00 9.75 10.10
CA GLU A 53 -2.68 9.87 9.47
C GLU A 53 -2.77 9.58 7.97
N PHE A 54 -3.52 8.56 7.61
CA PHE A 54 -3.72 8.21 6.22
C PHE A 54 -4.41 9.34 5.47
N SER A 55 -5.45 9.91 6.06
CA SER A 55 -6.18 11.01 5.47
C SER A 55 -5.26 12.20 5.21
N ARG A 56 -4.44 12.54 6.19
CA ARG A 56 -3.51 13.67 6.03
C ARG A 56 -2.48 13.42 4.94
N MET A 57 -1.92 12.22 4.93
CA MET A 57 -0.89 11.90 3.94
C MET A 57 -1.44 11.93 2.53
N MET A 58 -2.64 11.39 2.36
CA MET A 58 -3.26 11.34 1.04
C MET A 58 -3.93 12.64 0.65
N ARG A 59 -4.01 13.59 1.59
CA ARG A 59 -4.60 14.92 1.36
C ARG A 59 -6.04 14.81 0.90
N ILE A 60 -6.80 13.99 1.60
CA ILE A 60 -8.23 13.86 1.37
C ILE A 60 -8.95 14.06 2.70
N SER A 61 -10.25 14.31 2.62
CA SER A 61 -11.02 14.51 3.83
C SER A 61 -11.13 13.21 4.61
N THR A 62 -11.34 13.34 5.92
CA THR A 62 -11.51 12.15 6.75
C THR A 62 -12.69 11.29 6.32
N PRO A 63 -13.87 11.87 6.01
CA PRO A 63 -14.96 11.04 5.51
C PRO A 63 -14.62 10.33 4.21
N ASN A 64 -13.90 10.99 3.30
CA ASN A 64 -13.49 10.36 2.06
C ASN A 64 -12.54 9.21 2.33
N ALA A 65 -11.59 9.43 3.23
CA ALA A 65 -10.65 8.38 3.62
C ALA A 65 -11.40 7.19 4.23
N ALA A 66 -12.34 7.49 5.13
CA ALA A 66 -13.12 6.44 5.79
C ALA A 66 -13.91 5.62 4.78
N TYR A 67 -14.45 6.28 3.76
CA TYR A 67 -15.19 5.59 2.72
C TYR A 67 -14.29 4.63 1.95
N LYS A 68 -13.12 5.11 1.55
CA LYS A 68 -12.20 4.27 0.80
C LYS A 68 -11.67 3.11 1.63
N ILE A 69 -11.35 3.38 2.89
CA ILE A 69 -10.90 2.33 3.79
C ILE A 69 -12.01 1.32 4.03
N GLY A 70 -13.25 1.79 4.17
CA GLY A 70 -14.39 0.89 4.34
C GLY A 70 -14.52 -0.08 3.20
N SER A 71 -14.31 0.41 1.98
CA SER A 71 -14.34 -0.45 0.80
C SER A 71 -13.26 -1.53 0.87
N LEU A 72 -12.05 -1.13 1.28
CA LEU A 72 -10.94 -2.09 1.39
C LEU A 72 -11.18 -3.11 2.50
N VAL A 73 -11.78 -2.67 3.60
CA VAL A 73 -12.13 -3.59 4.69
C VAL A 73 -13.16 -4.59 4.19
N LYS A 74 -14.16 -4.11 3.46
CA LYS A 74 -15.21 -4.97 2.95
C LYS A 74 -14.64 -6.00 1.99
N LYS A 75 -13.67 -5.62 1.18
CA LYS A 75 -13.03 -6.54 0.25
C LYS A 75 -12.03 -7.46 0.93
N GLY A 76 -11.73 -7.24 2.20
CA GLY A 76 -10.86 -8.11 2.97
C GLY A 76 -9.38 -7.81 2.85
N TYR A 77 -9.02 -6.63 2.36
CA TYR A 77 -7.61 -6.28 2.18
C TYR A 77 -7.02 -5.49 3.34
N VAL A 78 -7.88 -4.89 4.16
CA VAL A 78 -7.44 -4.08 5.30
C VAL A 78 -8.29 -4.47 6.50
N GLU A 79 -7.66 -4.51 7.67
CA GLU A 79 -8.40 -4.63 8.92
C GLU A 79 -8.11 -3.43 9.79
N LYS A 80 -9.09 -3.06 10.59
CA LYS A 80 -8.97 -1.91 11.50
C LYS A 80 -8.72 -2.45 12.89
N ILE A 81 -7.62 -2.00 13.49
CA ILE A 81 -7.23 -2.41 14.84
C ILE A 81 -7.45 -1.24 15.77
N GLN A 82 -8.34 -1.40 16.72
CA GLN A 82 -8.63 -0.32 17.65
C GLN A 82 -7.41 -0.03 18.51
N SER A 83 -7.14 1.26 18.69
CA SER A 83 -6.03 1.69 19.53
C SER A 83 -6.32 1.35 20.98
N THR A 84 -5.28 0.96 21.72
CA THR A 84 -5.42 0.68 23.14
C THR A 84 -5.39 1.94 23.98
N THR A 85 -4.89 3.04 23.42
CA THR A 85 -4.78 4.29 24.13
C THR A 85 -5.90 5.27 23.82
N ASP A 86 -6.52 5.16 22.66
CA ASP A 86 -7.62 6.04 22.27
C ASP A 86 -8.61 5.22 21.47
N ARG A 87 -9.76 4.93 22.09
CA ARG A 87 -10.77 4.07 21.45
C ARG A 87 -11.38 4.67 20.20
N ARG A 88 -11.17 5.95 19.97
CA ARG A 88 -11.69 6.58 18.77
C ARG A 88 -10.77 6.40 17.58
N GLU A 89 -9.57 5.89 17.80
CA GLU A 89 -8.59 5.70 16.72
C GLU A 89 -8.48 4.24 16.35
N TYR A 90 -8.30 4.01 15.06
CA TYR A 90 -8.06 2.69 14.52
C TYR A 90 -6.83 2.72 13.64
N TYR A 91 -6.00 1.71 13.79
CA TYR A 91 -4.84 1.52 12.91
C TYR A 91 -5.25 0.65 11.74
N LEU A 92 -4.66 0.92 10.60
CA LEU A 92 -4.96 0.20 9.37
C LEU A 92 -3.85 -0.81 9.12
N ARG A 93 -4.24 -2.07 8.99
CA ARG A 93 -3.28 -3.15 8.79
C ARG A 93 -3.65 -3.94 7.54
N PRO A 94 -2.70 -4.13 6.61
CA PRO A 94 -2.97 -5.01 5.48
C PRO A 94 -3.21 -6.44 5.98
N THR A 95 -4.17 -7.10 5.35
CA THR A 95 -4.49 -8.48 5.72
C THR A 95 -3.58 -9.44 4.97
N GLN A 96 -3.61 -10.70 5.39
CA GLN A 96 -2.86 -11.73 4.70
C GLN A 96 -3.34 -11.84 3.25
N LYS A 97 -4.62 -11.60 3.00
CA LYS A 97 -5.14 -11.62 1.64
C LYS A 97 -4.43 -10.61 0.75
N TYR A 98 -4.18 -9.41 1.27
CA TYR A 98 -3.46 -8.41 0.48
C TYR A 98 -1.99 -8.79 0.33
N ILE A 99 -1.40 -9.32 1.38
CA ILE A 99 0.01 -9.72 1.32
C ILE A 99 0.21 -10.80 0.28
N ASP A 100 -0.70 -11.76 0.21
CA ASP A 100 -0.65 -12.80 -0.81
C ASP A 100 -0.82 -12.21 -2.20
N TYR A 101 -1.78 -11.30 -2.33
CA TYR A 101 -2.01 -10.62 -3.61
C TYR A 101 -0.78 -9.84 -4.03
N TYR A 102 -0.19 -9.11 -3.08
CA TYR A 102 1.01 -8.32 -3.34
C TYR A 102 2.18 -9.23 -3.76
N SER A 103 2.33 -10.35 -3.08
CA SER A 103 3.42 -11.28 -3.37
C SER A 103 3.30 -11.85 -4.79
N ILE A 104 2.07 -12.18 -5.19
CA ILE A 104 1.85 -12.70 -6.54
C ILE A 104 2.16 -11.63 -7.57
N SER A 105 1.66 -10.41 -7.33
CA SER A 105 1.82 -9.32 -8.29
C SER A 105 3.27 -8.85 -8.40
N TYR A 106 4.02 -8.97 -7.32
CA TYR A 106 5.40 -8.52 -7.26
C TYR A 106 6.33 -9.67 -6.94
N SER A 107 6.17 -10.77 -7.65
CA SER A 107 6.97 -11.95 -7.38
C SER A 107 8.47 -11.66 -7.46
N TYR A 108 8.85 -10.78 -8.36
CA TYR A 108 10.24 -10.41 -8.49
C TYR A 108 10.74 -9.61 -7.28
N PRO A 109 10.07 -8.52 -6.90
CA PRO A 109 10.49 -7.77 -5.72
C PRO A 109 10.29 -8.53 -4.41
N VAL A 110 9.49 -9.56 -4.41
CA VAL A 110 9.23 -10.33 -3.19
C VAL A 110 10.53 -10.89 -2.61
N SER A 111 11.41 -11.42 -3.46
CA SER A 111 12.69 -11.92 -2.99
C SER A 111 13.45 -10.85 -2.25
N TYR A 112 13.51 -9.68 -2.85
CA TYR A 112 14.21 -8.57 -2.23
C TYR A 112 13.55 -8.15 -0.92
N THR A 113 12.26 -8.04 -0.94
CA THR A 113 11.50 -7.64 0.24
C THR A 113 11.67 -8.65 1.35
N HIS A 114 11.62 -9.90 1.00
CA HIS A 114 11.80 -10.97 1.98
C HIS A 114 13.18 -10.90 2.62
N LEU A 115 14.20 -10.71 1.82
CA LEU A 115 15.55 -10.62 2.32
C LEU A 115 15.70 -9.44 3.28
N ARG A 116 15.18 -8.30 2.88
CA ARG A 116 15.29 -7.11 3.71
C ARG A 116 14.53 -7.27 5.02
N ALA A 117 13.34 -7.84 4.95
CA ALA A 117 12.56 -8.06 6.16
C ALA A 117 13.27 -9.04 7.08
N HIS A 118 13.89 -10.04 6.50
CA HIS A 118 14.65 -10.99 7.28
C HIS A 118 15.82 -10.31 7.99
N GLU A 119 16.52 -9.46 7.28
CA GLU A 119 17.65 -8.74 7.86
C GLU A 119 17.22 -7.85 9.00
N THR A 120 16.12 -7.14 8.80
CA THR A 120 15.68 -6.20 9.82
C THR A 120 15.15 -6.90 11.05
N ARG A 121 14.63 -8.09 10.88
CA ARG A 121 14.08 -8.81 12.01
C ARG A 121 15.09 -9.70 12.70
N SER A 122 16.12 -10.03 12.01
CA SER A 122 17.17 -10.81 12.64
C SER A 122 18.18 -9.89 13.25
#